data_7bac3c7f41ca3a114040ff92cab24969
#
_entry.id   7bac3c7f41ca3a114040ff92cab24969
#
_cell.length_a   1.000
_cell.length_b   1.000
_cell.length_c   1.000
_cell.angle_alpha   90.00
_cell.angle_beta   90.00
_cell.angle_gamma   90.00
#
_symmetry.space_group_name_H-M   'P 1'
#
loop_
_entity.id
_entity.type
_entity.pdbx_description
1 polymer ?
#
loop_
_entity_poly.entity_id
_entity_poly.type
_entity_poly.pdbx_seq_one_letter_code
_entity_poly.pdbx_strand_id
1 'polypeptide(L)'
;MKRLLSCCLALVWPLLLAAQMGTRFPSERKVMKDPKTGVELVFLTSKSGTGDSKIYQTHNQWTSDGRWVIFRSDRVKGEAMAVNEETGDIVQVTEGGFTGMLCVARKSMALYHMRVQKDKNGTRTGMEVVRVDLGALLRDAMAGTVKKKKAYERVCGVVPAEMCSEGDMALDGSEELVYFRLDKEYARRFPIAEPIASNFGPRKMGAGPGGIGKMDLATGKSEPVCAVHFKVGHIQGNPWHPGEVIFCWETSGKAPLRTWICNADGTGLRPIYRETAHDWVTHEAVISADELVIAIIGHRPIKSLSPGSSPAGEGRIEGLESFAMSDDWGPSGTKEYATGIAVVNMRTRELTLEGQVPGDNFWHVAGSSDGHWVAGDDFARELWIIDRHTGERILLSAGHKTTARDHVHPTFKPDGTEIEIQSAMLSDDGRSMNICIVRLPQELINRYKKQ
;
A
#
# COMPACT_ATOMS: atom_id res chain seq x y z
N MET A 1 -13.52 -11.67 -74.43
CA MET A 1 -13.86 -10.65 -73.39
C MET A 1 -13.68 -11.29 -72.02
N LYS A 2 -12.54 -11.06 -71.36
CA LYS A 2 -12.28 -11.51 -70.01
C LYS A 2 -12.35 -10.30 -69.10
N ARG A 3 -13.33 -10.27 -68.19
CA ARG A 3 -13.47 -9.23 -67.15
C ARG A 3 -12.57 -9.59 -65.96
N LEU A 4 -11.54 -8.78 -65.72
CA LEU A 4 -10.79 -8.80 -64.47
C LEU A 4 -11.62 -8.11 -63.39
N LEU A 5 -12.00 -8.89 -62.35
CA LEU A 5 -12.48 -8.33 -61.08
C LEU A 5 -11.27 -7.93 -60.23
N SER A 6 -11.07 -6.65 -60.01
CA SER A 6 -10.07 -6.12 -59.09
C SER A 6 -10.66 -6.10 -57.69
N CYS A 7 -10.26 -7.07 -56.82
CA CYS A 7 -10.56 -7.04 -55.39
C CYS A 7 -9.61 -6.06 -54.70
N CYS A 8 -10.10 -4.90 -54.32
CA CYS A 8 -9.38 -4.02 -53.39
C CYS A 8 -9.47 -4.63 -51.97
N LEU A 9 -8.41 -5.33 -51.56
CA LEU A 9 -8.21 -5.64 -50.15
C LEU A 9 -7.83 -4.34 -49.42
N ALA A 10 -8.79 -3.74 -48.70
CA ALA A 10 -8.48 -2.71 -47.72
C ALA A 10 -7.71 -3.35 -46.55
N LEU A 11 -6.40 -3.17 -46.53
CA LEU A 11 -5.57 -3.44 -45.36
C LEU A 11 -5.97 -2.47 -44.27
N VAL A 12 -6.81 -2.94 -43.36
CA VAL A 12 -7.03 -2.26 -42.08
C VAL A 12 -5.79 -2.54 -41.24
N TRP A 13 -4.82 -1.63 -41.30
CA TRP A 13 -3.74 -1.62 -40.32
C TRP A 13 -4.38 -1.32 -38.96
N PRO A 14 -4.19 -2.15 -37.93
CA PRO A 14 -4.54 -1.74 -36.58
C PRO A 14 -3.61 -0.57 -36.24
N LEU A 15 -4.14 0.63 -36.25
CA LEU A 15 -3.52 1.74 -35.53
C LEU A 15 -3.37 1.26 -34.10
N LEU A 16 -2.16 0.93 -33.70
CA LEU A 16 -1.76 0.86 -32.30
C LEU A 16 -1.90 2.29 -31.76
N LEU A 17 -3.10 2.69 -31.42
CA LEU A 17 -3.34 3.88 -30.62
C LEU A 17 -2.56 3.64 -29.32
N ALA A 18 -1.49 4.40 -29.14
CA ALA A 18 -0.82 4.44 -27.85
C ALA A 18 -1.90 4.72 -26.82
N ALA A 19 -2.06 3.80 -25.86
CA ALA A 19 -3.09 3.94 -24.84
C ALA A 19 -2.84 5.25 -24.09
N GLN A 20 -3.85 6.10 -24.02
CA GLN A 20 -3.81 7.42 -23.41
C GLN A 20 -4.75 7.47 -22.22
N MET A 21 -4.58 8.44 -21.37
CA MET A 21 -5.50 8.72 -20.26
C MET A 21 -6.95 8.76 -20.77
N GLY A 22 -7.84 8.03 -20.09
CA GLY A 22 -9.23 7.85 -20.48
C GLY A 22 -9.50 6.70 -21.46
N THR A 23 -8.48 5.98 -21.93
CA THR A 23 -8.69 4.74 -22.70
C THR A 23 -9.47 3.73 -21.87
N ARG A 24 -10.55 3.18 -22.45
CA ARG A 24 -11.37 2.15 -21.82
C ARG A 24 -10.93 0.77 -22.26
N PHE A 25 -10.98 -0.18 -21.33
CA PHE A 25 -10.78 -1.59 -21.57
C PHE A 25 -12.05 -2.36 -21.24
N PRO A 26 -12.29 -3.50 -21.90
CA PRO A 26 -13.45 -4.34 -21.61
C PRO A 26 -13.50 -4.78 -20.15
N SER A 27 -14.70 -4.95 -19.61
CA SER A 27 -14.91 -5.53 -18.29
C SER A 27 -14.36 -6.96 -18.23
N GLU A 28 -13.66 -7.23 -17.16
CA GLU A 28 -13.13 -8.57 -16.83
C GLU A 28 -13.78 -9.12 -15.55
N ARG A 29 -14.80 -8.42 -15.07
CA ARG A 29 -15.47 -8.71 -13.81
C ARG A 29 -16.03 -10.12 -13.78
N LYS A 30 -15.69 -10.87 -12.72
CA LYS A 30 -16.22 -12.20 -12.42
C LYS A 30 -16.68 -12.27 -10.98
N VAL A 31 -17.85 -12.84 -10.76
CA VAL A 31 -18.38 -13.11 -9.41
C VAL A 31 -18.35 -14.61 -9.18
N MET A 32 -17.84 -15.01 -8.03
CA MET A 32 -17.83 -16.41 -7.62
C MET A 32 -17.91 -16.51 -6.09
N LYS A 33 -18.17 -17.70 -5.61
CA LYS A 33 -18.03 -18.00 -4.18
C LYS A 33 -16.66 -18.59 -3.91
N ASP A 34 -16.07 -18.20 -2.80
CA ASP A 34 -14.86 -18.86 -2.30
C ASP A 34 -15.15 -20.35 -2.08
N PRO A 35 -14.33 -21.26 -2.64
CA PRO A 35 -14.62 -22.70 -2.56
C PRO A 35 -14.53 -23.28 -1.14
N LYS A 36 -13.80 -22.62 -0.22
CA LYS A 36 -13.60 -23.09 1.15
C LYS A 36 -14.61 -22.47 2.11
N THR A 37 -14.92 -21.18 1.94
CA THR A 37 -15.72 -20.42 2.90
C THR A 37 -17.14 -20.12 2.41
N GLY A 38 -17.37 -20.14 1.10
CA GLY A 38 -18.63 -19.73 0.49
C GLY A 38 -18.86 -18.22 0.42
N VAL A 39 -17.91 -17.41 0.89
CA VAL A 39 -17.95 -15.93 0.82
C VAL A 39 -17.91 -15.48 -0.63
N GLU A 40 -18.64 -14.42 -0.96
CA GLU A 40 -18.66 -13.87 -2.31
C GLU A 40 -17.37 -13.13 -2.63
N LEU A 41 -16.74 -13.54 -3.74
CA LEU A 41 -15.56 -12.93 -4.33
C LEU A 41 -15.93 -12.23 -5.64
N VAL A 42 -15.63 -10.95 -5.75
CA VAL A 42 -15.80 -10.17 -6.97
C VAL A 42 -14.44 -9.83 -7.55
N PHE A 43 -13.97 -10.63 -8.49
CA PHE A 43 -12.77 -10.31 -9.25
C PHE A 43 -13.08 -9.16 -10.22
N LEU A 44 -12.51 -8.01 -9.97
CA LEU A 44 -12.66 -6.83 -10.83
C LEU A 44 -11.79 -6.95 -12.08
N THR A 45 -10.68 -7.69 -11.98
CA THR A 45 -9.82 -8.07 -13.10
C THR A 45 -9.61 -9.58 -13.09
N SER A 46 -9.47 -10.18 -14.27
CA SER A 46 -9.37 -11.64 -14.39
C SER A 46 -8.59 -12.13 -15.59
N LYS A 47 -7.98 -11.21 -16.36
CA LYS A 47 -7.24 -11.58 -17.56
C LYS A 47 -5.92 -12.24 -17.18
N SER A 48 -5.76 -13.48 -17.63
CA SER A 48 -4.52 -14.23 -17.44
C SER A 48 -3.34 -13.54 -18.14
N GLY A 49 -2.15 -13.59 -17.53
CA GLY A 49 -0.92 -13.06 -18.09
C GLY A 49 -0.76 -11.53 -18.01
N THR A 50 -1.74 -10.80 -17.43
CA THR A 50 -1.56 -9.41 -17.05
C THR A 50 -1.30 -9.33 -15.55
N GLY A 51 -0.21 -8.62 -15.16
CA GLY A 51 0.04 -8.34 -13.74
C GLY A 51 -0.78 -7.14 -13.30
N ASP A 52 -1.75 -7.38 -12.45
CA ASP A 52 -2.45 -6.32 -11.72
C ASP A 52 -1.99 -6.34 -10.27
N SER A 53 -1.82 -5.18 -9.67
CA SER A 53 -1.54 -5.08 -8.24
C SER A 53 -2.27 -3.88 -7.64
N LYS A 54 -2.84 -4.08 -6.47
CA LYS A 54 -3.46 -3.00 -5.72
C LYS A 54 -2.43 -1.95 -5.28
N ILE A 55 -2.89 -0.80 -4.86
CA ILE A 55 -2.08 0.14 -4.10
C ILE A 55 -1.76 -0.52 -2.75
N TYR A 56 -0.63 -0.20 -2.16
CA TYR A 56 -0.22 -0.80 -0.89
C TYR A 56 -1.26 -0.51 0.21
N GLN A 57 -1.51 -1.45 1.09
CA GLN A 57 -2.61 -1.46 2.07
C GLN A 57 -2.67 -0.24 3.01
N THR A 58 -1.59 0.50 3.13
CA THR A 58 -1.54 1.73 3.93
C THR A 58 -2.27 2.91 3.30
N HIS A 59 -2.67 2.78 2.04
CA HIS A 59 -3.29 3.85 1.25
C HIS A 59 -4.73 3.50 0.88
N ASN A 60 -5.53 4.55 0.70
CA ASN A 60 -6.89 4.39 0.18
C ASN A 60 -6.87 3.87 -1.27
N GLN A 61 -7.80 2.98 -1.59
CA GLN A 61 -7.91 2.34 -2.90
C GLN A 61 -9.10 2.89 -3.70
N TRP A 62 -10.16 3.32 -3.00
CA TRP A 62 -11.42 3.75 -3.62
C TRP A 62 -11.45 5.24 -3.87
N THR A 63 -12.11 5.60 -4.98
CA THR A 63 -12.53 6.98 -5.19
C THR A 63 -13.49 7.44 -4.08
N SER A 64 -13.59 8.76 -3.87
CA SER A 64 -14.41 9.33 -2.78
C SER A 64 -15.91 9.02 -2.89
N ASP A 65 -16.41 8.67 -4.09
CA ASP A 65 -17.78 8.20 -4.31
C ASP A 65 -17.95 6.67 -4.08
N GLY A 66 -16.87 5.96 -3.73
CA GLY A 66 -16.86 4.52 -3.46
C GLY A 66 -17.11 3.61 -4.66
N ARG A 67 -17.10 4.16 -5.89
CA ARG A 67 -17.52 3.42 -7.09
C ARG A 67 -16.38 2.83 -7.89
N TRP A 68 -15.16 3.36 -7.76
CA TRP A 68 -14.00 2.95 -8.53
C TRP A 68 -12.85 2.57 -7.63
N VAL A 69 -12.15 1.52 -8.00
CA VAL A 69 -10.91 1.07 -7.38
C VAL A 69 -9.74 1.43 -8.28
N ILE A 70 -8.71 2.05 -7.72
CA ILE A 70 -7.48 2.41 -8.43
C ILE A 70 -6.42 1.35 -8.22
N PHE A 71 -5.76 0.93 -9.29
CA PHE A 71 -4.76 -0.13 -9.23
C PHE A 71 -3.65 0.06 -10.27
N ARG A 72 -2.55 -0.68 -10.09
CA ARG A 72 -1.42 -0.75 -11.02
C ARG A 72 -1.66 -1.90 -11.99
N SER A 73 -1.31 -1.73 -13.27
CA SER A 73 -1.56 -2.76 -14.26
C SER A 73 -0.47 -2.79 -15.34
N ASP A 74 -0.15 -4.00 -15.79
CA ASP A 74 0.74 -4.23 -16.94
C ASP A 74 0.01 -4.08 -18.29
N ARG A 75 -1.32 -3.77 -18.32
CA ARG A 75 -2.08 -3.50 -19.55
C ARG A 75 -1.49 -2.38 -20.35
N VAL A 76 -1.07 -1.33 -19.66
CA VAL A 76 -0.26 -0.25 -20.19
C VAL A 76 0.90 -0.05 -19.23
N LYS A 77 2.09 -0.39 -19.70
CA LYS A 77 3.28 -0.41 -18.85
C LYS A 77 3.55 0.94 -18.20
N GLY A 78 3.62 0.95 -16.87
CA GLY A 78 3.93 2.14 -16.07
C GLY A 78 2.73 3.04 -15.81
N GLU A 79 1.51 2.62 -16.18
CA GLU A 79 0.30 3.41 -15.97
C GLU A 79 -0.63 2.77 -14.94
N ALA A 80 -1.44 3.60 -14.32
CA ALA A 80 -2.48 3.20 -13.38
C ALA A 80 -3.85 3.13 -14.06
N MET A 81 -4.70 2.26 -13.53
CA MET A 81 -6.06 2.03 -14.00
C MET A 81 -7.06 2.31 -12.87
N ALA A 82 -8.28 2.64 -13.26
CA ALA A 82 -9.47 2.58 -12.43
C ALA A 82 -10.36 1.47 -12.93
N VAL A 83 -10.99 0.72 -12.03
CA VAL A 83 -12.03 -0.24 -12.39
C VAL A 83 -13.30 0.08 -11.62
N ASN A 84 -14.44 0.12 -12.34
CA ASN A 84 -15.75 0.32 -11.72
C ASN A 84 -16.18 -0.98 -11.03
N GLU A 85 -16.49 -0.90 -9.75
CA GLU A 85 -16.81 -2.08 -8.93
C GLU A 85 -18.09 -2.79 -9.37
N GLU A 86 -19.08 -2.02 -9.83
CA GLU A 86 -20.37 -2.55 -10.26
C GLU A 86 -20.33 -3.10 -11.69
N THR A 87 -19.82 -2.31 -12.64
CA THR A 87 -19.86 -2.65 -14.07
C THR A 87 -18.63 -3.40 -14.56
N GLY A 88 -17.50 -3.26 -13.86
CA GLY A 88 -16.20 -3.80 -14.26
C GLY A 88 -15.52 -3.01 -15.38
N ASP A 89 -16.05 -1.85 -15.80
CA ASP A 89 -15.39 -0.99 -16.78
C ASP A 89 -14.00 -0.58 -16.27
N ILE A 90 -12.97 -0.75 -17.10
CA ILE A 90 -11.60 -0.39 -16.76
C ILE A 90 -11.19 0.85 -17.57
N VAL A 91 -10.60 1.83 -16.91
CA VAL A 91 -10.17 3.09 -17.51
C VAL A 91 -8.73 3.40 -17.12
N GLN A 92 -7.87 3.76 -18.09
CA GLN A 92 -6.53 4.27 -17.80
C GLN A 92 -6.60 5.66 -17.16
N VAL A 93 -5.98 5.86 -15.99
CA VAL A 93 -6.09 7.11 -15.24
C VAL A 93 -4.80 7.92 -15.13
N THR A 94 -3.67 7.37 -15.59
CA THR A 94 -2.41 8.12 -15.72
C THR A 94 -1.86 8.04 -17.12
N GLU A 95 -0.98 8.99 -17.49
CA GLU A 95 -0.30 9.03 -18.78
C GLU A 95 1.07 9.70 -18.65
N GLY A 96 2.10 9.00 -19.11
CA GLY A 96 3.50 9.43 -18.99
C GLY A 96 4.18 8.87 -17.75
N GLY A 97 3.60 7.84 -17.18
CA GLY A 97 4.14 7.08 -16.07
C GLY A 97 3.92 7.70 -14.70
N PHE A 98 4.14 6.90 -13.69
CA PHE A 98 4.23 7.32 -12.30
C PHE A 98 5.37 6.58 -11.60
N THR A 99 5.82 7.10 -10.47
CA THR A 99 6.89 6.51 -9.67
C THR A 99 6.42 6.40 -8.22
N GLY A 100 6.59 5.21 -7.63
CA GLY A 100 6.27 4.95 -6.24
C GLY A 100 4.78 4.79 -5.97
N MET A 101 4.26 5.56 -5.02
CA MET A 101 2.91 5.39 -4.48
C MET A 101 1.86 6.17 -5.27
N LEU A 102 0.67 5.60 -5.35
CA LEU A 102 -0.55 6.25 -5.83
C LEU A 102 -1.39 6.63 -4.60
N CYS A 103 -1.83 7.88 -4.50
CA CYS A 103 -2.62 8.38 -3.38
C CYS A 103 -4.02 8.78 -3.86
N VAL A 104 -5.01 7.95 -3.60
CA VAL A 104 -6.40 8.24 -3.91
C VAL A 104 -7.00 9.06 -2.79
N ALA A 105 -7.52 10.24 -3.13
CA ALA A 105 -8.14 11.14 -2.19
C ALA A 105 -9.44 10.57 -1.62
N ARG A 106 -9.68 10.74 -0.31
CA ARG A 106 -10.89 10.24 0.38
C ARG A 106 -12.07 11.19 0.27
N LYS A 107 -11.80 12.49 0.13
CA LYS A 107 -12.82 13.56 0.12
C LYS A 107 -13.12 14.05 -1.29
N SER A 108 -12.10 14.14 -2.14
CA SER A 108 -12.22 14.61 -3.51
C SER A 108 -12.05 13.47 -4.52
N MET A 109 -12.66 13.63 -5.71
CA MET A 109 -12.45 12.70 -6.83
C MET A 109 -11.10 12.96 -7.49
N ALA A 110 -10.01 12.74 -6.74
CA ALA A 110 -8.66 13.02 -7.21
C ALA A 110 -7.70 11.85 -6.93
N LEU A 111 -6.70 11.73 -7.81
CA LEU A 111 -5.54 10.86 -7.65
C LEU A 111 -4.29 11.74 -7.62
N TYR A 112 -3.39 11.47 -6.69
CA TYR A 112 -2.08 12.10 -6.64
C TYR A 112 -0.99 11.06 -6.85
N HIS A 113 0.04 11.41 -7.60
CA HIS A 113 1.21 10.58 -7.82
C HIS A 113 2.45 11.41 -8.09
N MET A 114 3.61 10.81 -7.96
CA MET A 114 4.86 11.41 -8.40
C MET A 114 5.28 10.91 -9.78
N ARG A 115 5.94 11.78 -10.54
CA ARG A 115 6.54 11.46 -11.83
C ARG A 115 7.91 12.11 -11.96
N VAL A 116 8.87 11.38 -12.51
CA VAL A 116 10.23 11.90 -12.72
C VAL A 116 10.19 13.04 -13.74
N GLN A 117 10.64 14.23 -13.34
CA GLN A 117 10.89 15.34 -14.25
C GLN A 117 12.31 15.23 -14.81
N LYS A 118 12.44 15.45 -16.12
CA LYS A 118 13.73 15.44 -16.83
C LYS A 118 13.89 16.70 -17.66
N ASP A 119 15.13 17.15 -17.81
CA ASP A 119 15.49 18.21 -18.75
C ASP A 119 15.52 17.68 -20.21
N LYS A 120 15.82 18.59 -21.14
CA LYS A 120 15.96 18.25 -22.57
C LYS A 120 17.05 17.23 -22.89
N ASN A 121 17.98 17.02 -22.01
CA ASN A 121 19.07 16.05 -22.13
C ASN A 121 18.74 14.71 -21.47
N GLY A 122 17.55 14.57 -20.86
CA GLY A 122 17.11 13.40 -20.13
C GLY A 122 17.62 13.33 -18.70
N THR A 123 18.35 14.36 -18.22
CA THR A 123 18.81 14.44 -16.84
C THR A 123 17.63 14.74 -15.92
N ARG A 124 17.55 14.01 -14.83
CA ARG A 124 16.50 14.20 -13.83
C ARG A 124 16.70 15.54 -13.12
N THR A 125 15.66 16.36 -13.06
CA THR A 125 15.64 17.67 -12.41
C THR A 125 14.79 17.71 -11.15
N GLY A 126 13.89 16.72 -10.96
CA GLY A 126 13.04 16.63 -9.80
C GLY A 126 11.99 15.54 -9.92
N MET A 127 11.04 15.61 -8.98
CA MET A 127 9.82 14.79 -8.98
C MET A 127 8.61 15.72 -9.06
N GLU A 128 7.85 15.65 -10.15
CA GLU A 128 6.57 16.32 -10.24
C GLU A 128 5.56 15.66 -9.29
N VAL A 129 4.84 16.44 -8.52
CA VAL A 129 3.63 16.00 -7.83
C VAL A 129 2.45 16.34 -8.72
N VAL A 130 1.76 15.32 -9.18
CA VAL A 130 0.70 15.41 -10.17
C VAL A 130 -0.64 15.11 -9.53
N ARG A 131 -1.64 15.93 -9.79
CA ARG A 131 -3.05 15.72 -9.46
C ARG A 131 -3.84 15.37 -10.71
N VAL A 132 -4.59 14.28 -10.68
CA VAL A 132 -5.55 13.88 -11.70
C VAL A 132 -6.96 14.10 -11.18
N ASP A 133 -7.80 14.81 -11.96
CA ASP A 133 -9.24 14.93 -11.74
C ASP A 133 -9.94 13.66 -12.22
N LEU A 134 -10.08 12.68 -11.31
CA LEU A 134 -10.75 11.40 -11.61
C LEU A 134 -12.23 11.61 -11.97
N GLY A 135 -12.91 12.58 -11.32
CA GLY A 135 -14.32 12.82 -11.57
C GLY A 135 -14.61 13.27 -13.00
N ALA A 136 -13.82 14.21 -13.51
CA ALA A 136 -13.94 14.66 -14.91
C ALA A 136 -13.49 13.58 -15.88
N LEU A 137 -12.36 12.92 -15.61
CA LEU A 137 -11.79 11.89 -16.48
C LEU A 137 -12.72 10.69 -16.65
N LEU A 138 -13.18 10.11 -15.56
CA LEU A 138 -14.02 8.90 -15.58
C LEU A 138 -15.38 9.20 -16.22
N ARG A 139 -15.98 10.34 -15.92
CA ARG A 139 -17.23 10.78 -16.57
C ARG A 139 -17.05 10.91 -18.08
N ASP A 140 -16.01 11.61 -18.54
CA ASP A 140 -15.76 11.84 -19.96
C ASP A 140 -15.37 10.52 -20.66
N ALA A 141 -14.63 9.63 -20.01
CA ALA A 141 -14.30 8.30 -20.52
C ALA A 141 -15.56 7.44 -20.73
N MET A 142 -16.46 7.42 -19.75
CA MET A 142 -17.72 6.66 -19.85
C MET A 142 -18.65 7.24 -20.93
N ALA A 143 -18.63 8.56 -21.13
CA ALA A 143 -19.40 9.23 -22.18
C ALA A 143 -18.76 9.16 -23.59
N GLY A 144 -17.51 8.66 -23.71
CA GLY A 144 -16.77 8.65 -24.99
C GLY A 144 -16.32 10.03 -25.46
N THR A 145 -16.18 10.99 -24.56
CA THR A 145 -15.84 12.40 -24.83
C THR A 145 -14.51 12.82 -24.23
N VAL A 146 -13.56 11.87 -24.18
CA VAL A 146 -12.22 12.08 -23.58
C VAL A 146 -11.49 13.25 -24.28
N LYS A 147 -10.97 14.16 -23.47
CA LYS A 147 -10.17 15.31 -23.90
C LYS A 147 -8.68 14.99 -23.79
N LYS A 148 -7.84 15.94 -24.21
CA LYS A 148 -6.38 15.82 -24.02
C LYS A 148 -6.02 15.78 -22.54
N LYS A 149 -4.96 15.06 -22.16
CA LYS A 149 -4.45 14.86 -20.80
C LYS A 149 -4.50 16.12 -19.92
N LYS A 150 -4.07 17.25 -20.45
CA LYS A 150 -4.06 18.55 -19.74
C LYS A 150 -5.43 19.03 -19.24
N ALA A 151 -6.53 18.44 -19.68
CA ALA A 151 -7.86 18.76 -19.19
C ALA A 151 -8.16 18.07 -17.85
N TYR A 152 -7.38 17.04 -17.50
CA TYR A 152 -7.59 16.22 -16.32
C TYR A 152 -6.40 16.23 -15.36
N GLU A 153 -5.20 16.56 -15.84
CA GLU A 153 -3.95 16.53 -15.09
C GLU A 153 -3.43 17.93 -14.79
N ARG A 154 -2.98 18.15 -13.55
CA ARG A 154 -2.29 19.34 -13.12
C ARG A 154 -1.02 18.96 -12.34
N VAL A 155 0.12 19.53 -12.69
CA VAL A 155 1.32 19.50 -11.84
C VAL A 155 1.12 20.51 -10.71
N CYS A 156 1.11 20.02 -9.48
CA CYS A 156 0.98 20.84 -8.27
C CYS A 156 2.28 21.57 -7.93
N GLY A 157 3.41 20.88 -8.14
CA GLY A 157 4.74 21.41 -7.91
C GLY A 157 5.80 20.38 -8.27
N VAL A 158 7.07 20.77 -8.12
CA VAL A 158 8.22 19.90 -8.36
C VAL A 158 9.07 19.84 -7.09
N VAL A 159 9.23 18.64 -6.55
CA VAL A 159 10.19 18.39 -5.48
C VAL A 159 11.58 18.36 -6.11
N PRO A 160 12.54 19.17 -5.64
CA PRO A 160 13.90 19.18 -6.19
C PRO A 160 14.55 17.79 -6.16
N ALA A 161 15.33 17.47 -7.19
CA ALA A 161 15.99 16.16 -7.32
C ALA A 161 16.90 15.80 -6.14
N GLU A 162 17.43 16.80 -5.46
CA GLU A 162 18.28 16.62 -4.28
C GLU A 162 17.49 16.24 -3.01
N MET A 163 16.19 16.59 -2.95
CA MET A 163 15.34 16.26 -1.80
C MET A 163 14.76 14.86 -1.88
N CYS A 164 14.31 14.45 -3.07
CA CYS A 164 13.59 13.20 -3.25
C CYS A 164 13.94 12.55 -4.60
N SER A 165 14.31 11.28 -4.57
CA SER A 165 14.61 10.48 -5.76
C SER A 165 13.64 9.33 -6.01
N GLU A 166 12.84 8.97 -5.03
CA GLU A 166 11.88 7.89 -5.10
C GLU A 166 10.47 8.42 -4.83
N GLY A 167 9.47 7.80 -5.42
CA GLY A 167 8.08 8.28 -5.34
C GLY A 167 7.31 7.79 -4.12
N ASP A 168 7.97 7.54 -3.00
CA ASP A 168 7.32 7.18 -1.74
C ASP A 168 6.57 8.41 -1.21
N MET A 169 5.25 8.38 -1.27
CA MET A 169 4.41 9.55 -1.01
C MET A 169 3.13 9.14 -0.28
N ALA A 170 2.60 10.02 0.56
CA ALA A 170 1.29 9.91 1.16
C ALA A 170 0.54 11.24 1.09
N LEU A 171 -0.78 11.17 0.93
CA LEU A 171 -1.66 12.33 0.98
C LEU A 171 -2.08 12.61 2.43
N ASP A 172 -2.04 13.87 2.83
CA ASP A 172 -2.52 14.30 4.14
C ASP A 172 -4.06 14.19 4.25
N GLY A 173 -4.56 14.04 5.47
CA GLY A 173 -6.00 13.99 5.75
C GLY A 173 -6.76 15.26 5.36
N SER A 174 -6.10 16.41 5.23
CA SER A 174 -6.69 17.65 4.68
C SER A 174 -6.85 17.63 3.15
N GLU A 175 -6.04 16.81 2.45
CA GLU A 175 -5.82 16.85 1.01
C GLU A 175 -5.17 18.16 0.50
N GLU A 176 -4.50 18.89 1.39
CA GLU A 176 -3.76 20.12 1.08
C GLU A 176 -2.25 19.89 1.02
N LEU A 177 -1.76 18.82 1.66
CA LEU A 177 -0.35 18.46 1.72
C LEU A 177 -0.14 17.05 1.16
N VAL A 178 1.05 16.82 0.61
CA VAL A 178 1.60 15.47 0.42
C VAL A 178 2.91 15.35 1.18
N TYR A 179 3.13 14.19 1.77
CA TYR A 179 4.37 13.82 2.44
C TYR A 179 5.18 12.91 1.51
N PHE A 180 6.50 13.03 1.55
CA PHE A 180 7.39 12.20 0.76
C PHE A 180 8.67 11.89 1.51
N ARG A 181 9.36 10.83 1.09
CA ARG A 181 10.63 10.43 1.68
C ARG A 181 11.75 11.35 1.20
N LEU A 182 12.53 11.89 2.15
CA LEU A 182 13.77 12.60 1.85
C LEU A 182 14.89 11.61 1.51
N ASP A 183 15.68 11.96 0.51
CA ASP A 183 16.90 11.23 0.17
C ASP A 183 17.94 11.34 1.28
N LYS A 184 18.75 10.31 1.42
CA LYS A 184 19.76 10.16 2.46
C LYS A 184 20.72 11.36 2.55
N GLU A 185 21.23 11.83 1.41
CA GLU A 185 22.19 12.95 1.36
C GLU A 185 21.53 14.27 1.74
N TYR A 186 20.26 14.43 1.42
CA TYR A 186 19.52 15.62 1.84
C TYR A 186 19.22 15.59 3.34
N ALA A 187 18.76 14.45 3.85
CA ALA A 187 18.44 14.27 5.27
C ALA A 187 19.66 14.50 6.19
N ARG A 188 20.89 14.23 5.72
CA ARG A 188 22.14 14.53 6.47
C ARG A 188 22.36 16.00 6.82
N ARG A 189 21.69 16.90 6.15
CA ARG A 189 21.82 18.35 6.36
C ARG A 189 21.13 18.83 7.63
N PHE A 190 20.33 17.97 8.26
CA PHE A 190 19.48 18.33 9.40
C PHE A 190 19.93 17.63 10.69
N PRO A 191 19.73 18.27 11.85
CA PRO A 191 19.93 17.63 13.13
C PRO A 191 19.06 16.40 13.28
N ILE A 192 19.61 15.34 13.83
CA ILE A 192 18.92 14.09 14.09
C ILE A 192 18.75 13.95 15.61
N ALA A 193 17.49 13.85 16.07
CA ALA A 193 17.16 13.96 17.49
C ALA A 193 17.66 12.80 18.34
N GLU A 194 17.71 11.57 17.80
CA GLU A 194 18.17 10.39 18.54
C GLU A 194 19.18 9.60 17.71
N PRO A 195 20.47 9.60 18.06
CA PRO A 195 21.48 8.84 17.36
C PRO A 195 21.32 7.34 17.59
N ILE A 196 20.96 6.63 16.52
CA ILE A 196 20.96 5.18 16.47
C ILE A 196 22.07 4.74 15.51
N ALA A 197 22.72 3.61 15.80
CA ALA A 197 23.84 3.13 15.00
C ALA A 197 23.50 3.10 13.50
N SER A 198 24.30 3.79 12.67
CA SER A 198 24.06 3.97 11.25
C SER A 198 24.19 2.68 10.42
N ASN A 199 24.68 1.62 11.01
CA ASN A 199 24.95 0.32 10.41
C ASN A 199 24.05 -0.79 10.99
N PHE A 200 22.90 -0.42 11.57
CA PHE A 200 21.96 -1.40 12.08
C PHE A 200 21.46 -2.31 10.95
N GLY A 201 21.36 -3.61 11.27
CA GLY A 201 20.82 -4.62 10.37
C GLY A 201 21.87 -5.37 9.53
N PRO A 202 21.50 -6.53 9.01
CA PRO A 202 22.43 -7.50 8.43
C PRO A 202 23.08 -7.07 7.12
N ARG A 203 22.58 -6.09 6.41
CA ARG A 203 23.18 -5.56 5.16
C ARG A 203 23.33 -4.07 5.21
N LYS A 204 23.46 -3.49 6.38
CA LYS A 204 23.26 -2.06 6.57
C LYS A 204 21.87 -1.62 6.05
N MET A 205 20.94 -2.56 6.00
CA MET A 205 19.57 -2.31 5.58
C MET A 205 18.86 -1.50 6.65
N GLY A 206 18.09 -0.54 6.21
CA GLY A 206 17.47 0.39 7.12
C GLY A 206 18.43 1.42 7.73
N ALA A 207 19.72 1.42 7.36
CA ALA A 207 20.62 2.47 7.77
C ALA A 207 20.23 3.80 7.10
N GLY A 208 20.14 4.84 7.93
CA GLY A 208 19.89 6.20 7.50
C GLY A 208 21.16 6.98 7.19
N PRO A 209 21.05 8.31 7.30
CA PRO A 209 19.81 9.00 7.64
C PRO A 209 18.74 8.90 6.58
N GLY A 210 17.50 9.17 7.01
CA GLY A 210 16.34 9.38 6.18
C GLY A 210 15.48 10.50 6.74
N GLY A 211 14.35 10.77 6.17
CA GLY A 211 13.44 11.79 6.69
C GLY A 211 12.15 11.91 5.90
N ILE A 212 11.31 12.79 6.37
CA ILE A 212 10.05 13.18 5.75
C ILE A 212 10.17 14.62 5.23
N GLY A 213 9.76 14.82 3.99
CA GLY A 213 9.46 16.13 3.42
C GLY A 213 7.95 16.26 3.17
N LYS A 214 7.49 17.48 2.98
CA LYS A 214 6.11 17.77 2.55
C LYS A 214 6.09 18.75 1.38
N MET A 215 5.00 18.75 0.63
CA MET A 215 4.67 19.78 -0.36
C MET A 215 3.27 20.30 -0.10
N ASP A 216 3.13 21.61 -0.09
CA ASP A 216 1.85 22.28 -0.15
C ASP A 216 1.31 22.23 -1.59
N LEU A 217 0.13 21.63 -1.77
CA LEU A 217 -0.44 21.36 -3.09
C LEU A 217 -1.02 22.60 -3.79
N ALA A 218 -1.27 23.67 -3.03
CA ALA A 218 -1.76 24.92 -3.60
C ALA A 218 -0.61 25.78 -4.13
N THR A 219 0.50 25.84 -3.40
CA THR A 219 1.66 26.67 -3.74
C THR A 219 2.76 25.92 -4.47
N GLY A 220 2.80 24.59 -4.38
CA GLY A 220 3.88 23.75 -4.90
C GLY A 220 5.19 23.82 -4.12
N LYS A 221 5.19 24.52 -2.97
CA LYS A 221 6.39 24.66 -2.13
C LYS A 221 6.67 23.36 -1.38
N SER A 222 7.91 22.88 -1.48
CA SER A 222 8.42 21.73 -0.74
C SER A 222 9.34 22.16 0.38
N GLU A 223 9.24 21.47 1.53
CA GLU A 223 10.11 21.69 2.68
C GLU A 223 10.33 20.42 3.49
N PRO A 224 11.44 20.29 4.24
CA PRO A 224 11.65 19.16 5.14
C PRO A 224 10.73 19.25 6.36
N VAL A 225 10.34 18.09 6.89
CA VAL A 225 9.55 17.94 8.13
C VAL A 225 10.43 17.43 9.25
N CYS A 226 11.08 16.29 9.07
CA CYS A 226 11.97 15.70 10.06
C CYS A 226 13.06 14.87 9.41
N ALA A 227 14.15 14.65 10.17
CA ALA A 227 15.22 13.72 9.81
C ALA A 227 15.41 12.68 10.93
N VAL A 228 15.72 11.44 10.51
CA VAL A 228 15.90 10.27 11.39
C VAL A 228 17.13 9.47 10.99
N HIS A 229 17.65 8.64 11.91
CA HIS A 229 18.84 7.82 11.67
C HIS A 229 18.64 6.60 10.77
N PHE A 230 17.44 6.37 10.32
CA PHE A 230 17.07 5.16 9.61
C PHE A 230 16.45 5.47 8.25
N LYS A 231 16.35 4.46 7.40
CA LYS A 231 15.60 4.52 6.16
C LYS A 231 14.10 4.60 6.48
N VAL A 232 13.45 5.63 6.00
CA VAL A 232 11.99 5.79 6.11
C VAL A 232 11.30 4.96 5.04
N GLY A 233 10.19 4.30 5.40
CA GLY A 233 9.28 3.64 4.50
C GLY A 233 7.84 3.74 4.98
N HIS A 234 6.89 3.20 4.21
CA HIS A 234 5.46 3.11 4.52
C HIS A 234 4.85 4.43 5.04
N ILE A 235 5.15 5.54 4.36
CA ILE A 235 4.64 6.86 4.77
C ILE A 235 3.12 6.86 4.64
N GLN A 236 2.44 7.33 5.68
CA GLN A 236 1.00 7.44 5.77
C GLN A 236 0.63 8.81 6.34
N GLY A 237 -0.31 9.53 5.72
CA GLY A 237 -1.01 10.63 6.37
C GLY A 237 -2.14 10.08 7.21
N ASN A 238 -2.38 10.63 8.41
CA ASN A 238 -3.55 10.25 9.20
C ASN A 238 -4.81 10.85 8.57
N PRO A 239 -5.76 10.03 8.05
CA PRO A 239 -6.93 10.55 7.36
C PRO A 239 -7.90 11.32 8.28
N TRP A 240 -7.83 11.07 9.58
CA TRP A 240 -8.72 11.65 10.58
C TRP A 240 -8.08 12.81 11.36
N HIS A 241 -6.73 12.86 11.43
CA HIS A 241 -5.96 13.94 12.03
C HIS A 241 -5.03 14.57 10.98
N PRO A 242 -5.52 15.56 10.21
CA PRO A 242 -4.68 16.31 9.28
C PRO A 242 -3.43 16.86 9.95
N GLY A 243 -2.30 16.76 9.27
CA GLY A 243 -1.02 17.19 9.82
C GLY A 243 -0.27 16.11 10.61
N GLU A 244 -0.80 14.90 10.78
CA GLU A 244 -0.05 13.78 11.35
C GLU A 244 0.49 12.85 10.27
N VAL A 245 1.75 12.48 10.41
CA VAL A 245 2.49 11.58 9.49
C VAL A 245 2.96 10.36 10.26
N ILE A 246 2.57 9.19 9.80
CA ILE A 246 3.02 7.91 10.31
C ILE A 246 3.98 7.28 9.28
N PHE A 247 5.05 6.67 9.75
CA PHE A 247 6.03 6.02 8.90
C PHE A 247 6.76 4.91 9.65
N CYS A 248 7.51 4.11 8.93
CA CYS A 248 8.27 3.04 9.54
C CYS A 248 9.78 3.17 9.35
N TRP A 249 10.52 2.53 10.24
CA TRP A 249 11.90 2.17 10.02
C TRP A 249 11.94 0.99 9.06
N GLU A 250 12.24 1.26 7.79
CA GLU A 250 12.22 0.26 6.75
C GLU A 250 13.48 -0.59 6.76
N THR A 251 13.31 -1.86 7.07
CA THR A 251 14.36 -2.87 6.98
C THR A 251 13.78 -4.13 6.34
N SER A 252 14.61 -5.01 5.82
CA SER A 252 14.14 -6.35 5.43
C SER A 252 14.21 -7.36 6.59
N GLY A 253 14.22 -6.86 7.81
CA GLY A 253 14.27 -7.64 9.03
C GLY A 253 13.72 -6.84 10.20
N LYS A 254 14.06 -7.25 11.43
CA LYS A 254 13.61 -6.53 12.62
C LYS A 254 14.28 -5.16 12.73
N ALA A 255 13.47 -4.11 12.92
CA ALA A 255 13.90 -2.81 13.42
C ALA A 255 13.80 -2.77 14.96
N PRO A 256 14.61 -1.97 15.65
CA PRO A 256 14.46 -1.80 17.10
C PRO A 256 13.16 -1.14 17.51
N LEU A 257 12.70 -0.20 16.70
CA LEU A 257 11.48 0.58 16.88
C LEU A 257 10.91 0.84 15.49
N ARG A 258 9.98 0.00 15.03
CA ARG A 258 9.53 0.07 13.65
C ARG A 258 8.61 1.27 13.36
N THR A 259 7.63 1.52 14.21
CA THR A 259 6.54 2.47 13.90
C THR A 259 6.78 3.83 14.53
N TRP A 260 6.65 4.89 13.73
CA TRP A 260 6.94 6.27 14.12
C TRP A 260 5.81 7.23 13.70
N ILE A 261 5.71 8.34 14.41
CA ILE A 261 4.78 9.44 14.11
C ILE A 261 5.47 10.78 14.32
N CYS A 262 5.11 11.78 13.52
CA CYS A 262 5.42 13.18 13.77
C CYS A 262 4.29 14.08 13.24
N ASN A 263 4.32 15.34 13.62
CA ASN A 263 3.47 16.38 13.05
C ASN A 263 4.09 16.96 11.77
N ALA A 264 3.28 17.53 10.89
CA ALA A 264 3.73 18.18 9.64
C ALA A 264 4.65 19.39 9.86
N ASP A 265 4.70 19.95 11.06
CA ASP A 265 5.65 21.01 11.46
C ASP A 265 6.97 20.44 12.02
N GLY A 266 7.13 19.12 12.06
CA GLY A 266 8.31 18.42 12.57
C GLY A 266 8.28 18.17 14.08
N THR A 267 7.28 18.67 14.79
CA THR A 267 7.13 18.44 16.24
C THR A 267 6.58 17.03 16.51
N GLY A 268 6.66 16.59 17.76
CA GLY A 268 6.07 15.33 18.20
C GLY A 268 6.69 14.05 17.62
N LEU A 269 7.88 14.14 17.00
CA LEU A 269 8.61 12.99 16.46
C LEU A 269 8.90 11.97 17.56
N ARG A 270 8.35 10.77 17.43
CA ARG A 270 8.50 9.68 18.41
C ARG A 270 8.13 8.32 17.83
N PRO A 271 8.64 7.21 18.42
CA PRO A 271 8.09 5.89 18.13
C PRO A 271 6.65 5.79 18.68
N ILE A 272 5.80 5.07 17.96
CA ILE A 272 4.42 4.77 18.39
C ILE A 272 4.43 3.64 19.41
N TYR A 273 5.04 2.51 19.06
CA TYR A 273 5.18 1.35 19.91
C TYR A 273 6.65 1.10 20.23
N ARG A 274 6.95 0.89 21.51
CA ARG A 274 8.30 0.48 21.96
C ARG A 274 8.38 -1.04 21.97
N GLU A 275 8.97 -1.58 20.93
CA GLU A 275 9.21 -3.01 20.84
C GLU A 275 10.19 -3.46 21.91
N THR A 276 9.91 -4.60 22.54
CA THR A 276 10.86 -5.29 23.39
C THR A 276 11.93 -6.01 22.55
N ALA A 277 12.96 -6.55 23.20
CA ALA A 277 13.95 -7.36 22.50
C ALA A 277 13.34 -8.62 21.83
N HIS A 278 12.16 -9.02 22.27
CA HIS A 278 11.45 -10.21 21.80
C HIS A 278 10.37 -9.92 20.76
N ASP A 279 9.91 -8.68 20.63
CA ASP A 279 8.89 -8.31 19.65
C ASP A 279 9.51 -8.15 18.26
N TRP A 280 8.76 -8.50 17.24
CA TRP A 280 9.08 -8.19 15.86
C TRP A 280 7.83 -7.66 15.14
N VAL A 281 7.74 -6.36 15.01
CA VAL A 281 6.69 -5.70 14.25
C VAL A 281 7.10 -5.62 12.78
N THR A 282 6.21 -6.01 11.87
CA THR A 282 6.53 -6.08 10.44
C THR A 282 5.74 -5.13 9.57
N HIS A 283 4.44 -5.05 9.75
CA HIS A 283 3.56 -4.25 8.91
C HIS A 283 2.60 -3.44 9.79
N GLU A 284 2.22 -2.29 9.27
CA GLU A 284 1.39 -1.34 9.99
C GLU A 284 0.43 -0.61 9.05
N ALA A 285 -0.75 -0.22 9.55
CA ALA A 285 -1.68 0.68 8.87
C ALA A 285 -2.47 1.51 9.88
N VAL A 286 -2.70 2.79 9.57
CA VAL A 286 -3.60 3.66 10.34
C VAL A 286 -5.03 3.25 10.06
N ILE A 287 -5.80 2.94 11.10
CA ILE A 287 -7.18 2.41 10.97
C ILE A 287 -8.25 3.32 11.56
N SER A 288 -7.87 4.21 12.48
CA SER A 288 -8.73 5.24 13.02
C SER A 288 -7.94 6.50 13.41
N ALA A 289 -8.59 7.48 13.95
CA ALA A 289 -7.94 8.72 14.40
C ALA A 289 -6.73 8.46 15.31
N ASP A 290 -6.85 7.48 16.19
CA ASP A 290 -5.88 7.23 17.26
C ASP A 290 -5.28 5.82 17.24
N GLU A 291 -5.61 5.00 16.23
CA GLU A 291 -5.21 3.60 16.23
C GLU A 291 -4.39 3.21 15.00
N LEU A 292 -3.34 2.46 15.27
CA LEU A 292 -2.48 1.81 14.29
C LEU A 292 -2.57 0.30 14.47
N VAL A 293 -2.99 -0.43 13.44
CA VAL A 293 -2.91 -1.89 13.41
C VAL A 293 -1.51 -2.30 13.02
N ILE A 294 -0.97 -3.34 13.67
CA ILE A 294 0.36 -3.90 13.42
C ILE A 294 0.33 -5.42 13.38
N ALA A 295 1.24 -6.00 12.59
CA ALA A 295 1.52 -7.43 12.64
C ALA A 295 2.71 -7.69 13.58
N ILE A 296 2.52 -8.55 14.57
CA ILE A 296 3.59 -9.08 15.43
C ILE A 296 3.85 -10.52 15.00
N ILE A 297 5.08 -10.87 14.62
CA ILE A 297 5.42 -12.20 14.10
C ILE A 297 6.06 -13.11 15.16
N GLY A 298 6.52 -12.60 16.28
CA GLY A 298 7.08 -13.48 17.29
C GLY A 298 7.97 -12.79 18.29
N HIS A 299 8.51 -13.59 19.17
CA HIS A 299 9.33 -13.19 20.28
C HIS A 299 10.70 -13.85 20.20
N ARG A 300 11.69 -13.13 19.70
CA ARG A 300 13.05 -13.64 19.66
C ARG A 300 14.03 -12.58 20.13
N PRO A 301 14.96 -12.94 21.04
CA PRO A 301 16.07 -12.07 21.38
C PRO A 301 16.88 -11.77 20.11
N ILE A 302 17.10 -10.49 19.85
CA ILE A 302 18.01 -10.11 18.77
C ILE A 302 19.42 -10.18 19.32
N LYS A 303 20.15 -11.20 18.89
CA LYS A 303 21.55 -11.42 19.32
C LYS A 303 22.52 -10.32 18.87
N SER A 304 22.11 -9.41 18.01
CA SER A 304 23.01 -8.44 17.35
C SER A 304 22.60 -6.98 17.44
N LEU A 305 22.00 -6.54 18.55
CA LEU A 305 21.76 -5.12 18.79
C LEU A 305 22.96 -4.37 19.37
N SER A 306 24.10 -5.06 19.59
CA SER A 306 25.31 -4.38 20.06
C SER A 306 25.85 -3.47 18.97
N PRO A 307 26.09 -2.17 19.24
CA PRO A 307 26.76 -1.28 18.32
C PRO A 307 28.09 -1.90 17.88
N GLY A 308 28.26 -2.10 16.57
CA GLY A 308 29.48 -2.66 16.01
C GLY A 308 29.45 -4.17 15.70
N SER A 309 28.45 -4.92 16.12
CA SER A 309 28.27 -6.30 15.68
C SER A 309 27.52 -6.37 14.35
N SER A 310 28.14 -5.93 13.28
CA SER A 310 27.76 -6.43 11.96
C SER A 310 28.09 -7.90 11.94
N PRO A 311 27.16 -8.82 11.62
CA PRO A 311 27.53 -10.19 11.34
C PRO A 311 28.56 -10.13 10.21
N ALA A 312 29.73 -10.68 10.46
CA ALA A 312 30.70 -10.91 9.41
C ALA A 312 30.08 -11.90 8.44
N GLY A 313 29.76 -11.46 7.25
CA GLY A 313 29.14 -12.30 6.23
C GLY A 313 27.84 -11.71 5.73
N GLU A 314 27.70 -11.76 4.47
CA GLU A 314 26.62 -11.22 3.66
C GLU A 314 25.21 -11.35 4.25
N GLY A 315 24.92 -10.50 5.17
CA GLY A 315 23.67 -9.84 5.26
C GLY A 315 22.43 -10.62 5.64
N ARG A 316 22.51 -11.77 6.28
CA ARG A 316 21.32 -12.45 6.83
C ARG A 316 21.29 -12.31 8.34
N ILE A 317 20.16 -11.95 8.92
CA ILE A 317 19.95 -12.15 10.35
C ILE A 317 19.92 -13.66 10.55
N GLU A 318 20.91 -14.19 11.25
CA GLU A 318 20.99 -15.59 11.54
C GLU A 318 19.67 -16.07 12.15
N GLY A 319 19.03 -17.03 11.51
CA GLY A 319 17.75 -17.59 11.93
C GLY A 319 16.48 -16.94 11.38
N LEU A 320 16.57 -15.96 10.48
CA LEU A 320 15.37 -15.43 9.81
C LEU A 320 14.78 -16.42 8.80
N GLU A 321 15.61 -17.26 8.22
CA GLU A 321 15.19 -18.26 7.23
C GLU A 321 14.49 -19.47 7.88
N SER A 322 14.79 -19.72 9.13
CA SER A 322 14.15 -20.79 9.91
C SER A 322 13.18 -20.24 10.95
N PHE A 323 12.66 -19.07 10.70
CA PHE A 323 11.81 -18.32 11.60
C PHE A 323 10.68 -19.16 12.20
N ALA A 324 9.94 -19.91 11.38
CA ALA A 324 8.86 -20.80 11.83
C ALA A 324 9.36 -22.13 12.45
N MET A 325 10.65 -22.43 12.35
CA MET A 325 11.23 -23.75 12.67
C MET A 325 12.24 -23.71 13.82
N SER A 326 12.43 -22.56 14.48
CA SER A 326 13.43 -22.44 15.54
C SER A 326 12.84 -22.80 16.90
N ASP A 327 13.34 -23.87 17.52
CA ASP A 327 12.96 -24.31 18.86
C ASP A 327 13.21 -23.25 19.95
N ASP A 328 14.11 -22.31 19.70
CA ASP A 328 14.44 -21.19 20.60
C ASP A 328 13.29 -20.19 20.79
N TRP A 329 12.25 -20.25 19.94
CA TRP A 329 11.13 -19.35 19.99
C TRP A 329 9.99 -19.83 20.87
N GLY A 330 9.96 -21.12 21.17
CA GLY A 330 8.80 -21.75 21.75
C GLY A 330 7.61 -21.75 20.76
N PRO A 331 6.46 -22.24 21.17
CA PRO A 331 5.26 -22.27 20.35
C PRO A 331 4.74 -20.85 20.11
N SER A 332 4.68 -20.43 18.84
CA SER A 332 4.11 -19.15 18.43
C SER A 332 2.61 -19.08 18.73
N GLY A 333 2.09 -17.89 18.97
CA GLY A 333 0.67 -17.65 19.19
C GLY A 333 0.16 -18.11 20.54
N THR A 334 1.04 -18.28 21.51
CA THR A 334 0.66 -18.53 22.91
C THR A 334 0.59 -17.22 23.70
N LYS A 335 0.12 -17.29 24.95
CA LYS A 335 0.10 -16.13 25.85
C LYS A 335 1.50 -15.60 26.15
N GLU A 336 2.48 -16.49 26.22
CA GLU A 336 3.89 -16.18 26.50
C GLU A 336 4.63 -15.70 25.26
N TYR A 337 4.24 -16.20 24.08
CA TYR A 337 4.82 -15.90 22.79
C TYR A 337 3.73 -15.41 21.84
N ALA A 338 3.18 -14.25 22.15
CA ALA A 338 2.06 -13.67 21.40
C ALA A 338 2.50 -13.30 19.97
N THR A 339 1.79 -13.84 19.00
CA THR A 339 1.92 -13.48 17.58
C THR A 339 0.54 -13.12 17.05
N GLY A 340 0.45 -12.32 16.02
CA GLY A 340 -0.85 -12.05 15.43
C GLY A 340 -1.05 -10.61 15.03
N ILE A 341 -2.29 -10.17 15.08
CA ILE A 341 -2.68 -8.79 14.82
C ILE A 341 -2.86 -8.07 16.15
N ALA A 342 -2.21 -6.94 16.29
CA ALA A 342 -2.37 -6.05 17.42
C ALA A 342 -2.77 -4.65 16.96
N VAL A 343 -3.43 -3.91 17.83
CA VAL A 343 -3.74 -2.49 17.65
C VAL A 343 -3.03 -1.68 18.73
N VAL A 344 -2.34 -0.63 18.31
CA VAL A 344 -1.67 0.32 19.20
C VAL A 344 -2.43 1.62 19.18
N ASN A 345 -2.84 2.10 20.36
CA ASN A 345 -3.33 3.45 20.49
C ASN A 345 -2.15 4.44 20.35
N MET A 346 -2.18 5.28 19.34
CA MET A 346 -1.09 6.22 19.05
C MET A 346 -0.93 7.32 20.11
N ARG A 347 -1.93 7.55 20.99
CA ARG A 347 -1.87 8.56 22.04
C ARG A 347 -1.34 7.97 23.35
N THR A 348 -1.97 6.88 23.83
CA THR A 348 -1.58 6.22 25.09
C THR A 348 -0.41 5.28 24.93
N ARG A 349 -0.15 4.77 23.70
CA ARG A 349 0.83 3.74 23.34
C ARG A 349 0.50 2.34 23.90
N GLU A 350 -0.72 2.17 24.38
CA GLU A 350 -1.21 0.87 24.80
C GLU A 350 -1.42 -0.02 23.59
N LEU A 351 -1.00 -1.27 23.73
CA LEU A 351 -1.17 -2.30 22.71
C LEU A 351 -2.23 -3.29 23.18
N THR A 352 -3.17 -3.58 22.29
CA THR A 352 -4.15 -4.66 22.42
C THR A 352 -3.86 -5.74 21.39
N LEU A 353 -3.67 -6.97 21.83
CA LEU A 353 -3.56 -8.12 20.94
C LEU A 353 -4.99 -8.57 20.55
N GLU A 354 -5.36 -8.34 19.31
CA GLU A 354 -6.72 -8.62 18.80
C GLU A 354 -6.93 -10.10 18.53
N GLY A 355 -5.90 -10.79 18.03
CA GLY A 355 -5.97 -12.22 17.81
C GLY A 355 -4.65 -12.86 17.44
N GLN A 356 -4.53 -14.13 17.80
CA GLN A 356 -3.37 -14.98 17.56
C GLN A 356 -3.74 -16.16 16.65
N VAL A 357 -2.77 -16.62 15.87
CA VAL A 357 -2.89 -17.85 15.07
C VAL A 357 -1.78 -18.80 15.55
N PRO A 358 -2.07 -19.76 16.42
CA PRO A 358 -1.06 -20.70 16.89
C PRO A 358 -0.43 -21.48 15.74
N GLY A 359 0.90 -21.46 15.63
CA GLY A 359 1.64 -22.14 14.57
C GLY A 359 1.67 -21.42 13.24
N ASP A 360 1.07 -20.23 13.13
CA ASP A 360 1.10 -19.38 11.96
C ASP A 360 1.26 -17.90 12.34
N ASN A 361 1.40 -17.01 11.35
CA ASN A 361 1.57 -15.57 11.56
C ASN A 361 0.82 -14.79 10.50
N PHE A 362 0.34 -13.61 10.88
CA PHE A 362 -0.14 -12.62 9.94
C PHE A 362 1.02 -11.80 9.37
N TRP A 363 0.89 -11.44 8.09
CA TRP A 363 1.91 -10.67 7.41
C TRP A 363 1.46 -9.23 7.14
N HIS A 364 0.45 -9.02 6.31
CA HIS A 364 -0.14 -7.71 6.08
C HIS A 364 -1.43 -7.57 6.86
N VAL A 365 -1.68 -6.37 7.36
CA VAL A 365 -2.79 -6.10 8.28
C VAL A 365 -3.57 -4.86 7.86
N ALA A 366 -4.86 -4.84 8.17
CA ALA A 366 -5.77 -3.73 7.97
C ALA A 366 -6.81 -3.69 9.09
N GLY A 367 -7.56 -2.60 9.18
CA GLY A 367 -8.69 -2.51 10.10
C GLY A 367 -9.85 -1.73 9.50
N SER A 368 -11.05 -2.04 9.96
CA SER A 368 -12.25 -1.30 9.58
C SER A 368 -12.29 0.05 10.32
N SER A 369 -12.74 1.10 9.62
CA SER A 369 -12.78 2.46 10.17
C SER A 369 -13.80 2.65 11.30
N ASP A 370 -14.76 1.72 11.42
CA ASP A 370 -15.74 1.67 12.51
C ASP A 370 -15.18 1.05 13.80
N GLY A 371 -13.95 0.52 13.75
CA GLY A 371 -13.26 -0.05 14.91
C GLY A 371 -13.70 -1.46 15.32
N HIS A 372 -14.54 -2.15 14.54
CA HIS A 372 -15.06 -3.46 14.91
C HIS A 372 -14.18 -4.63 14.44
N TRP A 373 -13.46 -4.45 13.35
CA TRP A 373 -12.75 -5.52 12.67
C TRP A 373 -11.29 -5.17 12.41
N VAL A 374 -10.43 -6.16 12.54
CA VAL A 374 -9.11 -6.16 11.92
C VAL A 374 -8.99 -7.34 10.96
N ALA A 375 -8.21 -7.17 9.92
CA ALA A 375 -7.96 -8.20 8.91
C ALA A 375 -6.47 -8.45 8.74
N GLY A 376 -6.11 -9.65 8.32
CA GLY A 376 -4.74 -9.98 7.96
C GLY A 376 -4.66 -11.14 6.99
N ASP A 377 -3.58 -11.17 6.22
CA ASP A 377 -3.20 -12.34 5.44
C ASP A 377 -2.14 -13.15 6.18
N ASP A 378 -2.22 -14.47 6.05
CA ASP A 378 -1.22 -15.38 6.58
C ASP A 378 -0.23 -15.86 5.49
N PHE A 379 0.71 -16.72 5.86
CA PHE A 379 1.69 -17.27 4.92
C PHE A 379 1.11 -18.30 3.95
N ALA A 380 -0.08 -18.84 4.24
CA ALA A 380 -0.86 -19.64 3.29
C ALA A 380 -1.61 -18.79 2.27
N ARG A 381 -1.52 -17.45 2.36
CA ARG A 381 -2.27 -16.48 1.57
C ARG A 381 -3.77 -16.53 1.85
N GLU A 382 -4.17 -16.97 3.01
CA GLU A 382 -5.55 -16.94 3.46
C GLU A 382 -5.89 -15.57 4.05
N LEU A 383 -7.10 -15.09 3.80
CA LEU A 383 -7.61 -13.84 4.35
C LEU A 383 -8.46 -14.11 5.57
N TRP A 384 -8.06 -13.57 6.69
CA TRP A 384 -8.76 -13.65 7.97
C TRP A 384 -9.27 -12.29 8.41
N ILE A 385 -10.41 -12.28 9.11
CA ILE A 385 -10.80 -11.14 9.95
C ILE A 385 -10.94 -11.59 11.40
N ILE A 386 -10.76 -10.65 12.30
CA ILE A 386 -10.89 -10.83 13.74
C ILE A 386 -11.86 -9.79 14.27
N ASP A 387 -12.85 -10.28 15.00
CA ASP A 387 -13.80 -9.45 15.74
C ASP A 387 -13.10 -8.89 16.98
N ARG A 388 -12.92 -7.58 17.04
CA ARG A 388 -12.18 -6.91 18.12
C ARG A 388 -12.87 -6.95 19.48
N HIS A 389 -14.19 -7.23 19.50
CA HIS A 389 -14.98 -7.31 20.75
C HIS A 389 -14.97 -8.71 21.36
N THR A 390 -14.92 -9.74 20.51
CA THR A 390 -15.01 -11.14 20.95
C THR A 390 -13.73 -11.93 20.81
N GLY A 391 -12.79 -11.47 19.97
CA GLY A 391 -11.60 -12.21 19.58
C GLY A 391 -11.90 -13.35 18.58
N GLU A 392 -13.13 -13.45 18.06
CA GLU A 392 -13.51 -14.47 17.07
C GLU A 392 -12.72 -14.27 15.78
N ARG A 393 -12.11 -15.35 15.30
CA ARG A 393 -11.35 -15.36 14.03
C ARG A 393 -12.20 -16.03 12.96
N ILE A 394 -12.36 -15.36 11.85
CA ILE A 394 -13.17 -15.81 10.73
C ILE A 394 -12.32 -15.87 9.48
N LEU A 395 -12.21 -17.04 8.88
CA LEU A 395 -11.61 -17.20 7.56
C LEU A 395 -12.58 -16.68 6.51
N LEU A 396 -12.21 -15.61 5.81
CA LEU A 396 -13.06 -15.05 4.74
C LEU A 396 -12.77 -15.66 3.39
N SER A 397 -11.50 -15.87 3.06
CA SER A 397 -11.14 -16.35 1.72
C SER A 397 -9.81 -17.11 1.75
N ALA A 398 -9.69 -18.10 0.85
CA ALA A 398 -8.53 -18.98 0.73
C ALA A 398 -8.21 -19.29 -0.74
N GLY A 399 -7.12 -20.02 -1.00
CA GLY A 399 -6.79 -20.47 -2.35
C GLY A 399 -6.15 -19.41 -3.24
N HIS A 400 -5.59 -18.36 -2.67
CA HIS A 400 -4.96 -17.25 -3.41
C HIS A 400 -3.56 -17.58 -3.98
N LYS A 401 -3.14 -18.84 -3.86
CA LYS A 401 -1.88 -19.45 -4.32
C LYS A 401 -0.63 -18.86 -3.64
N THR A 402 0.08 -19.71 -2.94
CA THR A 402 1.37 -19.36 -2.29
C THR A 402 2.48 -19.06 -3.29
N THR A 403 2.32 -19.47 -4.56
CA THR A 403 3.23 -19.15 -5.67
C THR A 403 3.02 -17.76 -6.25
N ALA A 404 1.97 -17.03 -5.84
CA ALA A 404 1.70 -15.66 -6.25
C ALA A 404 2.93 -14.76 -6.07
N ARG A 405 3.06 -13.74 -6.93
CA ARG A 405 4.18 -12.79 -6.86
C ARG A 405 4.28 -12.07 -5.53
N ASP A 406 3.17 -11.92 -4.84
CA ASP A 406 3.06 -11.19 -3.60
C ASP A 406 1.93 -11.74 -2.72
N HIS A 407 1.79 -11.23 -1.53
CA HIS A 407 0.69 -11.49 -0.60
C HIS A 407 -0.62 -10.82 -1.05
N VAL A 408 -1.72 -11.12 -0.34
CA VAL A 408 -3.04 -10.61 -0.73
C VAL A 408 -3.29 -9.16 -0.30
N HIS A 409 -2.58 -8.64 0.71
CA HIS A 409 -2.60 -7.24 1.15
C HIS A 409 -4.02 -6.70 1.42
N PRO A 410 -4.72 -7.11 2.46
CA PRO A 410 -6.09 -6.67 2.70
C PRO A 410 -6.19 -5.16 2.94
N THR A 411 -7.24 -4.53 2.41
CA THR A 411 -7.60 -3.14 2.71
C THR A 411 -9.12 -3.04 2.79
N PHE A 412 -9.64 -2.53 3.91
CA PHE A 412 -11.08 -2.29 4.05
C PHE A 412 -11.53 -1.12 3.19
N LYS A 413 -12.69 -1.30 2.56
CA LYS A 413 -13.46 -0.20 1.99
C LYS A 413 -13.80 0.80 3.12
N PRO A 414 -13.83 2.12 2.85
CA PRO A 414 -14.10 3.10 3.89
C PRO A 414 -15.41 2.92 4.66
N ASP A 415 -16.41 2.26 4.06
CA ASP A 415 -17.70 1.96 4.70
C ASP A 415 -17.70 0.65 5.52
N GLY A 416 -16.58 -0.08 5.55
CA GLY A 416 -16.40 -1.32 6.31
C GLY A 416 -17.13 -2.55 5.76
N THR A 417 -17.73 -2.49 4.56
CA THR A 417 -18.57 -3.57 4.02
C THR A 417 -17.81 -4.60 3.18
N GLU A 418 -16.61 -4.25 2.72
CA GLU A 418 -15.83 -5.01 1.77
C GLU A 418 -14.34 -4.90 2.08
N ILE A 419 -13.57 -5.89 1.62
CA ILE A 419 -12.10 -5.90 1.69
C ILE A 419 -11.56 -6.11 0.28
N GLU A 420 -10.75 -5.16 -0.20
CA GLU A 420 -9.97 -5.37 -1.42
C GLU A 420 -8.72 -6.19 -1.11
N ILE A 421 -8.45 -7.15 -1.99
CA ILE A 421 -7.22 -7.94 -2.03
C ILE A 421 -6.68 -8.05 -3.45
N GLN A 422 -5.45 -8.49 -3.57
CA GLN A 422 -4.90 -8.99 -4.84
C GLN A 422 -4.73 -10.50 -4.75
N SER A 423 -5.02 -11.22 -5.84
CA SER A 423 -5.08 -12.69 -5.81
C SER A 423 -4.60 -13.32 -7.11
N ALA A 424 -3.84 -14.39 -7.03
CA ALA A 424 -3.50 -15.23 -8.16
C ALA A 424 -4.46 -16.43 -8.34
N MET A 425 -5.61 -16.46 -7.65
CA MET A 425 -6.57 -17.56 -7.67
C MET A 425 -6.99 -17.91 -9.11
N LEU A 426 -7.27 -16.89 -9.94
CA LEU A 426 -7.72 -17.07 -11.33
C LEU A 426 -6.58 -17.20 -12.35
N SER A 427 -5.33 -17.04 -11.91
CA SER A 427 -4.18 -17.01 -12.79
C SER A 427 -3.76 -18.41 -13.22
N ASP A 428 -3.54 -18.61 -14.52
CA ASP A 428 -3.08 -19.89 -15.09
C ASP A 428 -1.62 -20.15 -14.73
N ASP A 429 -0.79 -19.08 -14.64
CA ASP A 429 0.62 -19.18 -14.28
C ASP A 429 0.86 -19.33 -12.77
N GLY A 430 -0.18 -19.22 -11.96
CA GLY A 430 -0.13 -19.27 -10.50
C GLY A 430 0.58 -18.12 -9.84
N ARG A 431 0.94 -17.05 -10.57
CA ARG A 431 1.78 -15.94 -10.12
C ARG A 431 1.18 -14.56 -10.37
N SER A 432 0.55 -14.37 -11.54
CA SER A 432 -0.05 -13.10 -11.94
C SER A 432 -1.25 -12.78 -11.06
N MET A 433 -1.31 -11.54 -10.56
CA MET A 433 -2.34 -11.13 -9.60
C MET A 433 -3.51 -10.46 -10.32
N ASN A 434 -4.67 -10.55 -9.71
CA ASN A 434 -5.89 -9.86 -10.10
C ASN A 434 -6.45 -9.08 -8.90
N ILE A 435 -7.18 -8.01 -9.17
CA ILE A 435 -7.87 -7.22 -8.14
C ILE A 435 -9.17 -7.94 -7.78
N CYS A 436 -9.37 -8.18 -6.50
CA CYS A 436 -10.52 -8.91 -5.99
C CYS A 436 -11.13 -8.19 -4.78
N ILE A 437 -12.45 -8.06 -4.76
CA ILE A 437 -13.23 -7.60 -3.62
C ILE A 437 -13.80 -8.82 -2.91
N VAL A 438 -13.56 -8.92 -1.63
CA VAL A 438 -14.17 -9.90 -0.73
C VAL A 438 -15.31 -9.21 0.01
N ARG A 439 -16.54 -9.59 -0.29
CA ARG A 439 -17.72 -9.01 0.35
C ARG A 439 -17.95 -9.63 1.71
N LEU A 440 -18.04 -8.80 2.73
CA LEU A 440 -18.36 -9.31 4.06
C LEU A 440 -19.77 -9.90 4.08
N PRO A 441 -19.97 -11.08 4.71
CA PRO A 441 -21.28 -11.64 4.96
C PRO A 441 -22.20 -10.62 5.68
N GLN A 442 -23.47 -10.56 5.28
CA GLN A 442 -24.41 -9.57 5.79
C GLN A 442 -24.60 -9.66 7.31
N GLU A 443 -24.46 -10.86 7.88
CA GLU A 443 -24.50 -11.08 9.32
C GLU A 443 -23.35 -10.37 10.06
N LEU A 444 -22.14 -10.32 9.47
CA LEU A 444 -21.01 -9.61 10.03
C LEU A 444 -21.20 -8.09 9.92
N ILE A 445 -21.65 -7.61 8.75
CA ILE A 445 -21.96 -6.19 8.53
C ILE A 445 -23.02 -5.68 9.54
N ASN A 446 -23.98 -6.52 9.88
CA ASN A 446 -25.09 -6.15 10.77
C ASN A 446 -24.80 -6.40 12.23
N ARG A 447 -23.72 -7.10 12.58
CA ARG A 447 -23.42 -7.51 13.96
C ARG A 447 -23.43 -6.34 14.95
N TYR A 448 -22.94 -5.19 14.53
CA TYR A 448 -22.78 -3.98 15.37
C TYR A 448 -23.69 -2.80 14.97
N LYS A 449 -24.51 -2.95 13.92
CA LYS A 449 -25.39 -1.87 13.46
C LYS A 449 -26.59 -1.57 14.39
N LYS A 450 -26.80 -2.38 15.42
CA LYS A 450 -27.94 -2.25 16.34
C LYS A 450 -27.53 -1.79 17.76
N GLN A 451 -26.25 -1.46 17.95
CA GLN A 451 -25.76 -0.88 19.19
C GLN A 451 -25.50 0.62 18.97
#